data_cc9734b6483da522fff7a006577b265f
#
_entry.id   cc9734b6483da522fff7a006577b265f
#
_cell.length_a   1.000
_cell.length_b   1.000
_cell.length_c   1.000
_cell.angle_alpha   90.00
_cell.angle_beta   90.00
_cell.angle_gamma   90.00
#
_symmetry.space_group_name_H-M   'P 1'
#
loop_
_entity.id
_entity.type
_entity.pdbx_description
1 polymer ?
#
loop_
_entity_poly.entity_id
_entity_poly.type
_entity_poly.pdbx_seq_one_letter_code
_entity_poly.pdbx_strand_id
1 'polypeptide(L)'
;MQSIVYNTVFRFFRYACLGLCAVLINAAAFAQEDSTQTEVPAQEIRKPRPVKNTFSGIWIIDNQTVMVPVKNTFEIDIMHRFGTVKNGYDDFWGLFSPSNIRLGFSYVPINNLMVGVSITKLNMTWEGYGKYAIIKQTPGEYPVSVTYFGDVAFDSRKKDNFVHFSDRLMFFNQLIIARKITDKLSLQVAPSHTHVNIVNGYFYEPGKYRGVMDHDHFAVSFSGRYQLKDAMAVIANYDQPITKHRSGNPSPNVSFGLEMSTSGHAFQFFIGNYSAIIPERNNYFNHNNPANISQYLIGFNITRLWNY
;
A
#
# COMPACT_ATOMS: atom_id res chain seq x y z
N MET A 1 12.24 21.33 -21.63
CA MET A 1 10.79 21.16 -21.48
C MET A 1 10.42 20.07 -20.47
N GLN A 2 11.10 18.91 -20.43
CA GLN A 2 10.86 17.83 -19.45
C GLN A 2 11.10 18.23 -17.97
N SER A 3 12.09 19.06 -17.67
CA SER A 3 12.40 19.47 -16.29
C SER A 3 11.35 20.41 -15.66
N ILE A 4 10.63 21.17 -16.46
CA ILE A 4 9.59 22.10 -15.99
C ILE A 4 8.33 21.33 -15.61
N VAL A 5 7.94 20.33 -16.39
CA VAL A 5 6.77 19.47 -16.11
C VAL A 5 7.01 18.64 -14.85
N TYR A 6 8.22 18.08 -14.69
CA TYR A 6 8.61 17.30 -13.51
C TYR A 6 8.51 18.15 -12.23
N ASN A 7 9.05 19.38 -12.25
CA ASN A 7 8.98 20.28 -11.11
C ASN A 7 7.55 20.74 -10.77
N THR A 8 6.69 20.89 -11.77
CA THR A 8 5.30 21.34 -11.57
C THR A 8 4.44 20.21 -10.99
N VAL A 9 4.52 19.00 -11.53
CA VAL A 9 3.81 17.81 -11.03
C VAL A 9 4.28 17.46 -9.60
N PHE A 10 5.60 17.52 -9.36
CA PHE A 10 6.20 17.24 -8.05
C PHE A 10 5.78 18.29 -7.00
N ARG A 11 5.71 19.59 -7.36
CA ARG A 11 5.21 20.64 -6.50
C ARG A 11 3.72 20.47 -6.19
N PHE A 12 2.90 20.18 -7.19
CA PHE A 12 1.45 19.95 -7.00
C PHE A 12 1.18 18.80 -6.03
N PHE A 13 1.84 17.65 -6.20
CA PHE A 13 1.73 16.51 -5.29
C PHE A 13 2.25 16.82 -3.88
N ARG A 14 3.35 17.57 -3.75
CA ARG A 14 3.91 17.99 -2.46
C ARG A 14 2.95 18.87 -1.67
N TYR A 15 2.26 19.79 -2.33
CA TYR A 15 1.23 20.64 -1.69
C TYR A 15 -0.06 19.87 -1.43
N ALA A 16 -0.45 18.93 -2.28
CA ALA A 16 -1.59 18.06 -2.06
C ALA A 16 -1.37 17.14 -0.83
N CYS A 17 -0.15 16.60 -0.64
CA CYS A 17 0.21 15.80 0.52
C CYS A 17 0.21 16.62 1.82
N LEU A 18 0.75 17.85 1.80
CA LEU A 18 0.69 18.77 2.96
C LEU A 18 -0.75 19.17 3.28
N GLY A 19 -1.58 19.42 2.27
CA GLY A 19 -3.01 19.67 2.42
C GLY A 19 -3.76 18.49 3.03
N LEU A 20 -3.41 17.26 2.65
CA LEU A 20 -4.01 16.03 3.17
C LEU A 20 -3.70 15.85 4.66
N CYS A 21 -2.45 16.06 5.07
CA CYS A 21 -2.06 16.05 6.49
C CYS A 21 -2.80 17.13 7.29
N ALA A 22 -2.95 18.34 6.74
CA ALA A 22 -3.67 19.43 7.39
C ALA A 22 -5.18 19.11 7.57
N VAL A 23 -5.81 18.47 6.58
CA VAL A 23 -7.22 18.03 6.66
C VAL A 23 -7.43 16.97 7.72
N LEU A 24 -6.47 16.03 7.88
CA LEU A 24 -6.53 14.99 8.91
C LEU A 24 -6.42 15.58 10.33
N ILE A 25 -5.65 16.66 10.50
CA ILE A 25 -5.41 17.33 11.80
C ILE A 25 -6.56 18.28 12.15
N ASN A 26 -7.03 19.11 11.22
CA ASN A 26 -8.07 20.11 11.49
C ASN A 26 -9.46 19.51 11.73
N ALA A 27 -9.75 18.33 11.20
CA ALA A 27 -11.04 17.66 11.45
C ALA A 27 -11.21 17.19 12.92
N ALA A 28 -10.16 17.25 13.76
CA ALA A 28 -10.26 16.99 15.20
C ALA A 28 -10.77 18.20 16.01
N ALA A 29 -10.76 19.42 15.45
CA ALA A 29 -11.06 20.66 16.17
C ALA A 29 -12.54 21.08 16.15
N PHE A 30 -13.40 20.45 15.32
CA PHE A 30 -14.80 20.86 15.15
C PHE A 30 -15.84 20.00 15.92
N ALA A 31 -15.43 19.23 16.94
CA ALA A 31 -16.32 18.37 17.71
C ALA A 31 -16.73 18.96 19.08
N GLN A 32 -16.83 20.29 19.20
CA GLN A 32 -17.28 20.91 20.44
C GLN A 32 -18.40 21.89 20.13
N GLU A 33 -19.65 21.42 20.20
CA GLU A 33 -20.86 22.26 20.28
C GLU A 33 -21.77 21.77 21.42
N ASP A 34 -21.93 22.67 22.31
CA ASP A 34 -22.96 23.09 23.24
C ASP A 34 -24.14 22.15 23.52
N SER A 35 -24.25 21.73 24.78
CA SER A 35 -25.35 20.95 25.32
C SER A 35 -26.27 21.83 26.17
N THR A 36 -27.37 22.28 25.61
CA THR A 36 -28.53 22.73 26.38
C THR A 36 -29.27 21.50 26.90
N GLN A 37 -29.31 21.38 28.22
CA GLN A 37 -29.97 20.28 28.93
C GLN A 37 -31.50 20.39 28.80
N THR A 38 -32.10 19.38 28.17
CA THR A 38 -33.52 19.03 28.37
C THR A 38 -33.53 17.60 28.91
N GLU A 39 -34.10 17.43 30.12
CA GLU A 39 -34.25 16.12 30.74
C GLU A 39 -35.12 15.21 29.88
N VAL A 40 -34.50 14.25 29.23
CA VAL A 40 -35.12 13.15 28.47
C VAL A 40 -34.86 11.86 29.28
N PRO A 41 -35.85 10.91 29.37
CA PRO A 41 -35.69 9.68 30.16
C PRO A 41 -34.43 8.93 29.71
N ALA A 42 -33.72 8.34 30.70
CA ALA A 42 -32.42 7.70 30.53
C ALA A 42 -32.43 6.72 29.33
N GLN A 43 -32.02 7.21 28.17
CA GLN A 43 -31.66 6.33 27.06
C GLN A 43 -30.40 5.57 27.47
N GLU A 44 -30.45 4.24 27.36
CA GLU A 44 -29.24 3.41 27.46
C GLU A 44 -28.15 4.04 26.59
N ILE A 45 -27.09 4.53 27.21
CA ILE A 45 -25.93 5.11 26.54
C ILE A 45 -25.29 3.95 25.74
N ARG A 46 -25.70 3.79 24.50
CA ARG A 46 -25.10 2.80 23.59
C ARG A 46 -23.64 3.17 23.39
N LYS A 47 -22.72 2.30 23.82
CA LYS A 47 -21.29 2.49 23.60
C LYS A 47 -21.05 2.81 22.11
N PRO A 48 -20.26 3.85 21.80
CA PRO A 48 -19.95 4.20 20.42
C PRO A 48 -19.33 3.00 19.70
N ARG A 49 -19.73 2.80 18.44
CA ARG A 49 -19.26 1.68 17.62
C ARG A 49 -18.21 2.15 16.63
N PRO A 50 -17.15 1.36 16.39
CA PRO A 50 -16.17 1.67 15.35
C PRO A 50 -16.81 1.87 13.98
N VAL A 51 -16.26 2.80 13.22
CA VAL A 51 -16.66 3.05 11.83
C VAL A 51 -16.42 1.79 11.00
N LYS A 52 -17.43 1.41 10.21
CA LYS A 52 -17.36 0.25 9.33
C LYS A 52 -16.81 0.66 7.96
N ASN A 53 -16.09 -0.27 7.33
CA ASN A 53 -15.69 -0.16 5.91
C ASN A 53 -14.97 1.16 5.59
N THR A 54 -13.93 1.50 6.34
CA THR A 54 -13.02 2.58 5.96
C THR A 54 -12.47 2.31 4.55
N PHE A 55 -12.09 1.06 4.26
CA PHE A 55 -11.83 0.53 2.93
C PHE A 55 -12.65 -0.74 2.73
N SER A 56 -12.78 -1.23 1.49
CA SER A 56 -13.55 -2.44 1.19
C SER A 56 -12.81 -3.72 1.51
N GLY A 57 -11.47 -3.69 1.52
CA GLY A 57 -10.61 -4.86 1.78
C GLY A 57 -9.31 -4.49 2.47
N ILE A 58 -8.46 -5.49 2.63
CA ILE A 58 -7.13 -5.33 3.25
C ILE A 58 -6.10 -4.68 2.31
N TRP A 59 -6.40 -4.64 1.01
CA TRP A 59 -5.55 -4.05 -0.02
C TRP A 59 -6.22 -2.86 -0.71
N ILE A 60 -5.43 -1.85 -1.03
CA ILE A 60 -5.74 -0.79 -1.98
C ILE A 60 -4.60 -0.71 -2.99
N ILE A 61 -4.80 -1.33 -4.14
CA ILE A 61 -3.82 -1.61 -5.18
C ILE A 61 -2.66 -2.45 -4.60
N ASP A 62 -1.50 -1.87 -4.27
CA ASP A 62 -0.34 -2.55 -3.68
C ASP A 62 -0.09 -2.18 -2.21
N ASN A 63 -0.84 -1.23 -1.67
CA ASN A 63 -0.72 -0.82 -0.28
C ASN A 63 -1.69 -1.57 0.63
N GLN A 64 -1.24 -1.90 1.83
CA GLN A 64 -2.11 -2.38 2.89
C GLN A 64 -3.02 -1.27 3.38
N THR A 65 -4.26 -1.60 3.74
CA THR A 65 -5.20 -0.68 4.37
C THR A 65 -5.21 -0.87 5.89
N VAL A 66 -5.88 0.02 6.64
CA VAL A 66 -6.11 -0.17 8.08
C VAL A 66 -7.03 -1.34 8.40
N MET A 67 -7.66 -1.95 7.39
CA MET A 67 -8.68 -2.98 7.61
C MET A 67 -8.03 -4.29 8.06
N VAL A 68 -8.50 -4.82 9.17
CA VAL A 68 -8.30 -6.19 9.63
C VAL A 68 -9.69 -6.82 9.72
N PRO A 69 -9.96 -7.89 8.98
CA PRO A 69 -11.25 -8.58 9.02
C PRO A 69 -11.60 -9.12 10.41
N VAL A 70 -12.82 -9.59 10.58
CA VAL A 70 -13.26 -10.19 11.84
C VAL A 70 -12.56 -11.52 12.08
N LYS A 71 -12.48 -11.95 13.35
CA LYS A 71 -11.91 -13.24 13.73
C LYS A 71 -12.50 -14.38 12.89
N ASN A 72 -11.70 -15.41 12.61
CA ASN A 72 -12.01 -16.58 11.79
C ASN A 72 -12.24 -16.26 10.30
N THR A 73 -11.87 -15.08 9.84
CA THR A 73 -11.88 -14.78 8.40
C THR A 73 -10.61 -15.31 7.75
N PHE A 74 -10.80 -15.99 6.63
CA PHE A 74 -9.76 -16.40 5.69
C PHE A 74 -9.89 -15.57 4.42
N GLU A 75 -8.76 -15.11 3.87
CA GLU A 75 -8.72 -14.37 2.61
C GLU A 75 -7.71 -14.99 1.64
N ILE A 76 -8.09 -15.05 0.37
CA ILE A 76 -7.19 -15.32 -0.75
C ILE A 76 -7.10 -14.05 -1.58
N ASP A 77 -5.88 -13.66 -1.94
CA ASP A 77 -5.62 -12.60 -2.91
C ASP A 77 -4.83 -13.12 -4.11
N ILE A 78 -5.24 -12.66 -5.30
CA ILE A 78 -4.56 -12.89 -6.57
C ILE A 78 -4.27 -11.53 -7.17
N MET A 79 -2.99 -11.18 -7.32
CA MET A 79 -2.58 -9.93 -7.89
C MET A 79 -1.81 -10.16 -9.19
N HIS A 80 -2.12 -9.39 -10.22
CA HIS A 80 -1.49 -9.53 -11.52
C HIS A 80 -1.04 -8.16 -12.06
N ARG A 81 0.18 -8.12 -12.59
CA ARG A 81 0.76 -6.96 -13.27
C ARG A 81 1.21 -7.40 -14.65
N PHE A 82 0.67 -6.75 -15.66
CA PHE A 82 1.11 -6.94 -17.04
C PHE A 82 2.45 -6.23 -17.29
N GLY A 83 2.98 -6.31 -18.50
CA GLY A 83 4.13 -5.51 -18.92
C GLY A 83 3.77 -4.03 -19.07
N THR A 84 4.79 -3.20 -19.30
CA THR A 84 4.59 -1.77 -19.55
C THR A 84 3.99 -1.53 -20.93
N VAL A 85 3.26 -0.43 -21.08
CA VAL A 85 2.63 -0.04 -22.37
C VAL A 85 3.62 0.47 -23.42
N LYS A 86 4.93 0.34 -23.17
CA LYS A 86 6.03 0.90 -23.95
C LYS A 86 5.99 0.52 -25.43
N ASN A 87 5.69 -0.73 -25.72
CA ASN A 87 5.73 -1.28 -27.09
C ASN A 87 4.43 -1.06 -27.87
N GLY A 88 3.43 -0.43 -27.25
CA GLY A 88 2.15 -0.15 -27.90
C GLY A 88 1.46 -1.40 -28.41
N TYR A 89 1.11 -1.41 -29.69
CA TYR A 89 0.38 -2.52 -30.31
C TYR A 89 1.21 -3.80 -30.45
N ASP A 90 2.53 -3.73 -30.50
CA ASP A 90 3.40 -4.89 -30.74
C ASP A 90 3.27 -5.97 -29.65
N ASP A 91 2.96 -5.59 -28.43
CA ASP A 91 2.66 -6.51 -27.33
C ASP A 91 1.27 -6.26 -26.69
N PHE A 92 0.40 -5.60 -27.49
CA PHE A 92 -0.94 -5.20 -27.08
C PHE A 92 -0.93 -4.40 -25.76
N TRP A 93 -0.12 -3.31 -25.74
CA TRP A 93 0.08 -2.43 -24.57
C TRP A 93 0.51 -3.18 -23.31
N GLY A 94 1.41 -4.14 -23.48
CA GLY A 94 1.99 -4.91 -22.37
C GLY A 94 1.16 -6.12 -21.93
N LEU A 95 -0.05 -6.36 -22.47
CA LEU A 95 -0.88 -7.50 -22.08
C LEU A 95 -0.25 -8.85 -22.43
N PHE A 96 0.52 -8.91 -23.53
CA PHE A 96 1.22 -10.12 -23.96
C PHE A 96 2.70 -10.14 -23.56
N SER A 97 3.17 -9.13 -22.83
CA SER A 97 4.51 -9.09 -22.24
C SER A 97 4.64 -10.00 -21.01
N PRO A 98 5.87 -10.34 -20.59
CA PRO A 98 6.08 -11.05 -19.34
C PRO A 98 5.42 -10.32 -18.15
N SER A 99 4.60 -11.05 -17.43
CA SER A 99 3.81 -10.54 -16.31
C SER A 99 4.38 -10.95 -14.96
N ASN A 100 3.99 -10.27 -13.89
CA ASN A 100 4.20 -10.65 -12.51
C ASN A 100 2.87 -11.03 -11.85
N ILE A 101 2.89 -12.07 -11.01
CA ILE A 101 1.73 -12.59 -10.30
C ILE A 101 2.12 -12.80 -8.83
N ARG A 102 1.20 -12.50 -7.92
CA ARG A 102 1.25 -12.85 -6.50
C ARG A 102 0.00 -13.64 -6.12
N LEU A 103 0.20 -14.67 -5.33
CA LEU A 103 -0.85 -15.44 -4.67
C LEU A 103 -0.64 -15.31 -3.16
N GLY A 104 -1.63 -14.77 -2.46
CA GLY A 104 -1.58 -14.56 -1.03
C GLY A 104 -2.71 -15.28 -0.30
N PHE A 105 -2.43 -15.69 0.93
CA PHE A 105 -3.33 -16.34 1.85
C PHE A 105 -3.20 -15.70 3.21
N SER A 106 -4.28 -15.22 3.79
CA SER A 106 -4.28 -14.66 5.12
C SER A 106 -5.42 -15.20 5.99
N TYR A 107 -5.21 -15.14 7.29
CA TYR A 107 -6.15 -15.62 8.30
C TYR A 107 -6.14 -14.69 9.53
N VAL A 108 -7.30 -14.56 10.17
CA VAL A 108 -7.49 -13.76 11.38
C VAL A 108 -7.72 -14.69 12.58
N PRO A 109 -6.64 -15.12 13.29
CA PRO A 109 -6.76 -16.07 14.42
C PRO A 109 -7.43 -15.48 15.65
N ILE A 110 -7.20 -14.20 15.91
CA ILE A 110 -7.78 -13.46 17.00
C ILE A 110 -8.24 -12.08 16.55
N ASN A 111 -9.11 -11.42 17.33
CA ASN A 111 -9.56 -10.08 16.98
C ASN A 111 -8.38 -9.13 16.77
N ASN A 112 -8.46 -8.33 15.73
CA ASN A 112 -7.49 -7.30 15.35
C ASN A 112 -6.14 -7.81 14.81
N LEU A 113 -5.83 -9.12 14.84
CA LEU A 113 -4.59 -9.69 14.32
C LEU A 113 -4.88 -10.53 13.07
N MET A 114 -4.23 -10.19 11.97
CA MET A 114 -4.18 -10.99 10.74
C MET A 114 -2.75 -11.44 10.51
N VAL A 115 -2.58 -12.68 10.07
CA VAL A 115 -1.31 -13.24 9.62
C VAL A 115 -1.48 -13.81 8.22
N GLY A 116 -0.42 -13.83 7.42
CA GLY A 116 -0.51 -14.36 6.08
C GLY A 116 0.82 -14.77 5.50
N VAL A 117 0.71 -15.48 4.38
CA VAL A 117 1.84 -15.89 3.56
C VAL A 117 1.50 -15.64 2.10
N SER A 118 2.50 -15.36 1.29
CA SER A 118 2.30 -15.23 -0.15
C SER A 118 3.50 -15.73 -0.95
N ILE A 119 3.29 -15.91 -2.24
CA ILE A 119 4.34 -16.19 -3.21
C ILE A 119 4.17 -15.27 -4.41
N THR A 120 5.27 -14.64 -4.83
CA THR A 120 5.34 -13.77 -5.99
C THR A 120 6.27 -14.38 -7.05
N LYS A 121 5.84 -14.36 -8.32
CA LYS A 121 6.62 -14.90 -9.44
C LYS A 121 8.01 -14.25 -9.55
N LEU A 122 8.10 -12.94 -9.34
CA LEU A 122 9.38 -12.22 -9.39
C LEU A 122 10.35 -12.79 -8.36
N ASN A 123 11.46 -13.38 -8.84
CA ASN A 123 12.47 -14.05 -8.03
C ASN A 123 11.93 -15.23 -7.17
N MET A 124 10.74 -15.76 -7.47
CA MET A 124 10.05 -16.74 -6.63
C MET A 124 10.06 -16.32 -5.16
N THR A 125 9.71 -15.07 -4.90
CA THR A 125 9.77 -14.48 -3.55
C THR A 125 8.59 -14.95 -2.72
N TRP A 126 8.87 -15.49 -1.54
CA TRP A 126 7.89 -15.77 -0.50
C TRP A 126 7.83 -14.62 0.49
N GLU A 127 6.65 -14.34 1.00
CA GLU A 127 6.41 -13.35 2.06
C GLU A 127 5.73 -14.03 3.24
N GLY A 128 6.11 -13.63 4.45
CA GLY A 128 5.38 -13.93 5.68
C GLY A 128 5.05 -12.61 6.38
N TYR A 129 3.77 -12.32 6.59
CA TYR A 129 3.36 -11.01 7.08
C TYR A 129 2.37 -11.08 8.25
N GLY A 130 2.37 -10.02 9.02
CA GLY A 130 1.44 -9.79 10.11
C GLY A 130 0.89 -8.38 10.13
N LYS A 131 -0.35 -8.23 10.55
CA LYS A 131 -1.07 -6.97 10.58
C LYS A 131 -1.92 -6.86 11.84
N TYR A 132 -1.75 -5.78 12.61
CA TYR A 132 -2.45 -5.58 13.87
C TYR A 132 -3.16 -4.23 13.92
N ALA A 133 -4.49 -4.24 14.07
CA ALA A 133 -5.29 -3.04 14.25
C ALA A 133 -5.18 -2.55 15.70
N ILE A 134 -4.45 -1.45 15.89
CA ILE A 134 -4.16 -0.86 17.21
C ILE A 134 -5.36 -0.03 17.67
N ILE A 135 -5.87 0.86 16.80
CA ILE A 135 -7.00 1.76 17.07
C ILE A 135 -7.96 1.67 15.89
N LYS A 136 -9.26 1.69 16.19
CA LYS A 136 -10.32 1.79 15.17
C LYS A 136 -11.05 3.12 15.33
N GLN A 137 -11.17 3.86 14.24
CA GLN A 137 -11.93 5.12 14.21
C GLN A 137 -13.31 4.90 14.84
N THR A 138 -13.60 5.65 15.90
CA THR A 138 -14.85 5.54 16.69
C THR A 138 -15.35 6.95 17.00
N PRO A 139 -16.53 7.35 16.53
CA PRO A 139 -17.07 8.68 16.80
C PRO A 139 -17.09 8.99 18.31
N GLY A 140 -16.58 10.16 18.69
CA GLY A 140 -16.50 10.58 20.08
C GLY A 140 -15.33 10.01 20.89
N GLU A 141 -14.60 8.99 20.36
CA GLU A 141 -13.45 8.37 21.06
C GLU A 141 -12.15 8.52 20.27
N TYR A 142 -12.11 7.99 19.03
CA TYR A 142 -10.91 7.97 18.20
C TYR A 142 -11.18 8.56 16.82
N PRO A 143 -10.50 9.64 16.42
CA PRO A 143 -10.73 10.32 15.15
C PRO A 143 -10.19 9.56 13.94
N VAL A 144 -9.28 8.61 14.12
CA VAL A 144 -8.59 7.84 13.07
C VAL A 144 -8.49 6.36 13.45
N SER A 145 -8.26 5.51 12.45
CA SER A 145 -7.80 4.14 12.65
C SER A 145 -6.29 4.07 12.51
N VAL A 146 -5.63 3.25 13.32
CA VAL A 146 -4.18 3.00 13.28
C VAL A 146 -3.94 1.50 13.26
N THR A 147 -3.15 1.04 12.29
CA THR A 147 -2.80 -0.38 12.11
C THR A 147 -1.31 -0.49 11.83
N TYR A 148 -0.65 -1.47 12.45
CA TYR A 148 0.73 -1.84 12.12
C TYR A 148 0.72 -3.01 11.15
N PHE A 149 1.63 -2.96 10.16
CA PHE A 149 1.90 -4.03 9.19
C PHE A 149 3.40 -4.32 9.17
N GLY A 150 3.76 -5.59 9.28
CA GLY A 150 5.13 -6.07 9.15
C GLY A 150 5.20 -7.24 8.19
N ASP A 151 6.25 -7.26 7.35
CA ASP A 151 6.47 -8.27 6.33
C ASP A 151 7.95 -8.68 6.28
N VAL A 152 8.17 -9.95 5.98
CA VAL A 152 9.49 -10.53 5.70
C VAL A 152 9.41 -11.26 4.38
N ALA A 153 10.14 -10.78 3.38
CA ALA A 153 10.24 -11.39 2.07
C ALA A 153 11.52 -12.23 1.94
N PHE A 154 11.38 -13.41 1.33
CA PHE A 154 12.44 -14.39 1.13
C PHE A 154 12.59 -14.71 -0.36
N ASP A 155 13.75 -14.36 -0.95
CA ASP A 155 14.10 -14.72 -2.33
C ASP A 155 14.50 -16.21 -2.38
N SER A 156 13.64 -17.07 -2.95
CA SER A 156 13.81 -18.53 -2.95
C SER A 156 14.57 -19.07 -4.17
N ARG A 157 15.19 -18.23 -4.99
CA ARG A 157 16.03 -18.68 -6.11
C ARG A 157 17.19 -19.56 -5.63
N LYS A 158 17.86 -20.23 -6.57
CA LYS A 158 18.97 -21.16 -6.29
C LYS A 158 20.03 -20.57 -5.36
N LYS A 159 20.58 -21.40 -4.49
CA LYS A 159 21.57 -21.02 -3.47
C LYS A 159 22.78 -20.27 -4.05
N ASP A 160 23.19 -20.62 -5.25
CA ASP A 160 24.37 -20.05 -5.91
C ASP A 160 24.24 -18.54 -6.24
N ASN A 161 23.04 -17.97 -6.12
CA ASN A 161 22.81 -16.54 -6.27
C ASN A 161 23.15 -15.72 -5.01
N PHE A 162 23.53 -16.37 -3.90
CA PHE A 162 23.68 -15.72 -2.59
C PHE A 162 24.91 -16.27 -1.88
N VAL A 163 25.62 -15.40 -1.17
CA VAL A 163 26.78 -15.80 -0.35
C VAL A 163 26.30 -16.34 1.01
N HIS A 164 25.37 -15.61 1.64
CA HIS A 164 24.81 -15.97 2.94
C HIS A 164 23.30 -16.18 2.84
N PHE A 165 22.73 -16.93 3.78
CA PHE A 165 21.29 -17.11 3.87
C PHE A 165 20.55 -15.78 4.08
N SER A 166 21.10 -14.89 4.92
CA SER A 166 20.56 -13.57 5.19
C SER A 166 20.40 -12.69 3.94
N ASP A 167 21.23 -12.92 2.92
CA ASP A 167 21.20 -12.15 1.66
C ASP A 167 19.87 -12.26 0.91
N ARG A 168 19.06 -13.29 1.22
CA ARG A 168 17.76 -13.55 0.65
C ARG A 168 16.63 -12.76 1.26
N LEU A 169 16.87 -12.15 2.44
CA LEU A 169 15.84 -11.55 3.26
C LEU A 169 15.70 -10.06 2.99
N MET A 170 14.45 -9.62 2.92
CA MET A 170 14.05 -8.22 2.93
C MET A 170 12.99 -8.05 4.01
N PHE A 171 12.91 -6.88 4.61
CA PHE A 171 11.99 -6.59 5.72
C PHE A 171 11.23 -5.31 5.42
N PHE A 172 9.95 -5.30 5.73
CA PHE A 172 9.10 -4.13 5.58
C PHE A 172 8.28 -3.88 6.83
N ASN A 173 8.22 -2.64 7.25
CA ASN A 173 7.42 -2.19 8.40
C ASN A 173 6.64 -0.95 8.00
N GLN A 174 5.36 -0.90 8.34
CA GLN A 174 4.49 0.21 7.98
C GLN A 174 3.52 0.53 9.11
N LEU A 175 3.39 1.81 9.46
CA LEU A 175 2.33 2.30 10.34
C LEU A 175 1.25 2.95 9.50
N ILE A 176 0.08 2.35 9.47
CA ILE A 176 -1.04 2.76 8.61
C ILE A 176 -2.00 3.60 9.43
N ILE A 177 -2.23 4.84 9.02
CA ILE A 177 -3.16 5.78 9.66
C ILE A 177 -4.22 6.16 8.64
N ALA A 178 -5.48 5.88 8.94
CA ALA A 178 -6.57 6.18 8.01
C ALA A 178 -7.79 6.77 8.69
N ARG A 179 -8.56 7.50 7.89
CA ARG A 179 -9.82 8.07 8.31
C ARG A 179 -10.87 7.94 7.21
N LYS A 180 -12.04 7.48 7.57
CA LYS A 180 -13.24 7.67 6.77
C LYS A 180 -13.75 9.09 7.03
N ILE A 181 -13.51 9.99 6.08
CA ILE A 181 -13.81 11.42 6.20
C ILE A 181 -15.31 11.66 6.03
N THR A 182 -15.91 11.00 5.03
CA THR A 182 -17.34 11.00 4.76
C THR A 182 -17.79 9.57 4.46
N ASP A 183 -19.08 9.34 4.23
CA ASP A 183 -19.57 8.02 3.83
C ASP A 183 -18.96 7.53 2.51
N LYS A 184 -18.49 8.46 1.66
CA LYS A 184 -17.91 8.15 0.36
C LYS A 184 -16.40 8.27 0.28
N LEU A 185 -15.76 9.08 1.13
CA LEU A 185 -14.34 9.39 1.05
C LEU A 185 -13.56 8.80 2.22
N SER A 186 -12.58 7.98 1.94
CA SER A 186 -11.58 7.47 2.89
C SER A 186 -10.18 7.84 2.42
N LEU A 187 -9.34 8.29 3.35
CA LEU A 187 -7.97 8.66 3.11
C LEU A 187 -7.05 7.94 4.08
N GLN A 188 -5.84 7.66 3.63
CA GLN A 188 -4.81 6.95 4.39
C GLN A 188 -3.44 7.58 4.14
N VAL A 189 -2.63 7.63 5.19
CA VAL A 189 -1.21 7.92 5.14
C VAL A 189 -0.47 6.80 5.88
N ALA A 190 0.65 6.35 5.32
CA ALA A 190 1.37 5.24 5.89
C ALA A 190 2.90 5.41 5.71
N PRO A 191 3.61 5.94 6.72
CA PRO A 191 5.06 5.89 6.77
C PRO A 191 5.54 4.44 6.83
N SER A 192 6.61 4.14 6.10
CA SER A 192 7.18 2.80 5.99
C SER A 192 8.70 2.81 6.02
N HIS A 193 9.26 1.70 6.48
CA HIS A 193 10.67 1.38 6.48
C HIS A 193 10.91 0.05 5.78
N THR A 194 11.79 0.04 4.80
CA THR A 194 12.26 -1.15 4.09
C THR A 194 13.73 -1.38 4.44
N HIS A 195 14.09 -2.62 4.78
CA HIS A 195 15.47 -3.05 4.93
C HIS A 195 15.77 -4.18 3.94
N VAL A 196 16.87 -4.06 3.20
CA VAL A 196 17.33 -5.08 2.25
C VAL A 196 18.75 -5.50 2.60
N ASN A 197 19.00 -6.82 2.64
CA ASN A 197 20.34 -7.33 3.00
C ASN A 197 21.33 -7.32 1.83
N ILE A 198 20.82 -7.25 0.58
CA ILE A 198 21.66 -7.07 -0.61
C ILE A 198 21.32 -5.75 -1.29
N VAL A 199 22.31 -4.92 -1.53
CA VAL A 199 22.22 -3.70 -2.31
C VAL A 199 23.09 -3.78 -3.55
N ASN A 200 22.69 -3.11 -4.62
CA ASN A 200 23.53 -2.96 -5.79
C ASN A 200 24.77 -2.13 -5.45
N GLY A 201 25.88 -2.45 -6.10
CA GLY A 201 27.11 -1.71 -5.90
C GLY A 201 28.14 -1.96 -7.01
N TYR A 202 29.34 -1.41 -6.82
CA TYR A 202 30.44 -1.52 -7.75
C TYR A 202 31.78 -1.69 -7.03
N PHE A 203 32.71 -2.35 -7.69
CA PHE A 203 34.10 -2.37 -7.26
C PHE A 203 34.79 -1.07 -7.70
N TYR A 204 35.32 -0.32 -6.75
CA TYR A 204 36.09 0.91 -7.06
C TYR A 204 37.62 0.67 -7.05
N GLU A 205 38.06 -0.44 -6.45
CA GLU A 205 39.41 -0.98 -6.48
C GLU A 205 39.33 -2.53 -6.44
N PRO A 206 40.36 -3.26 -6.85
CA PRO A 206 40.39 -4.71 -6.70
C PRO A 206 40.07 -5.16 -5.28
N GLY A 207 39.00 -5.95 -5.11
CA GLY A 207 38.54 -6.44 -3.81
C GLY A 207 37.81 -5.43 -2.92
N LYS A 208 37.66 -4.16 -3.33
CA LYS A 208 36.93 -3.14 -2.58
C LYS A 208 35.60 -2.80 -3.25
N TYR A 209 34.52 -3.18 -2.58
CA TYR A 209 33.14 -2.96 -3.01
C TYR A 209 32.54 -1.71 -2.33
N ARG A 210 31.69 -1.01 -3.05
CA ARG A 210 30.89 0.10 -2.52
C ARG A 210 29.45 -0.02 -3.01
N GLY A 211 28.50 -0.03 -2.08
CA GLY A 211 27.09 0.03 -2.38
C GLY A 211 26.67 1.37 -3.01
N VAL A 212 25.74 1.35 -3.94
CA VAL A 212 25.13 2.55 -4.53
C VAL A 212 23.92 3.01 -3.76
N MET A 213 23.23 2.10 -3.07
CA MET A 213 22.10 2.37 -2.20
C MET A 213 22.43 1.94 -0.77
N ASP A 214 21.81 2.56 0.22
CA ASP A 214 21.87 2.16 1.62
C ASP A 214 20.88 1.00 1.84
N HIS A 215 21.13 0.15 2.84
CA HIS A 215 20.27 -0.99 3.16
C HIS A 215 18.88 -0.58 3.64
N ASP A 216 18.78 0.59 4.26
CA ASP A 216 17.55 1.12 4.85
C ASP A 216 16.92 2.18 3.94
N HIS A 217 15.60 2.09 3.76
CA HIS A 217 14.84 3.02 2.96
C HIS A 217 13.53 3.40 3.63
N PHE A 218 13.29 4.69 3.80
CA PHE A 218 12.04 5.24 4.31
C PHE A 218 11.21 5.81 3.17
N ALA A 219 9.92 5.54 3.21
CA ALA A 219 8.93 6.10 2.29
C ALA A 219 7.65 6.47 3.04
N VAL A 220 6.80 7.26 2.41
CA VAL A 220 5.45 7.56 2.91
C VAL A 220 4.45 7.32 1.80
N SER A 221 3.47 6.46 2.08
CA SER A 221 2.38 6.14 1.17
C SER A 221 1.15 7.00 1.48
N PHE A 222 0.48 7.45 0.43
CA PHE A 222 -0.82 8.13 0.48
C PHE A 222 -1.80 7.35 -0.36
N SER A 223 -2.93 6.95 0.24
CA SER A 223 -3.97 6.19 -0.44
C SER A 223 -5.32 6.86 -0.28
N GLY A 224 -6.13 6.79 -1.30
CA GLY A 224 -7.48 7.35 -1.31
C GLY A 224 -8.49 6.42 -1.96
N ARG A 225 -9.69 6.39 -1.40
CA ARG A 225 -10.85 5.67 -1.94
C ARG A 225 -12.05 6.60 -1.95
N TYR A 226 -12.65 6.79 -3.13
CA TYR A 226 -13.89 7.55 -3.29
C TYR A 226 -14.97 6.67 -3.87
N GLN A 227 -16.04 6.45 -3.10
CA GLN A 227 -17.17 5.62 -3.49
C GLN A 227 -18.08 6.36 -4.47
N LEU A 228 -18.22 5.80 -5.67
CA LEU A 228 -19.10 6.32 -6.73
C LEU A 228 -20.53 5.78 -6.57
N LYS A 229 -20.64 4.46 -6.33
CA LYS A 229 -21.89 3.71 -6.14
C LYS A 229 -21.66 2.66 -5.05
N ASP A 230 -22.69 1.97 -4.60
CA ASP A 230 -22.63 1.00 -3.52
C ASP A 230 -21.52 -0.05 -3.69
N ALA A 231 -21.33 -0.55 -4.92
CA ALA A 231 -20.32 -1.57 -5.23
C ALA A 231 -19.11 -1.03 -5.99
N MET A 232 -18.98 0.28 -6.24
CA MET A 232 -17.95 0.85 -7.12
C MET A 232 -17.27 2.05 -6.48
N ALA A 233 -15.93 2.09 -6.55
CA ALA A 233 -15.13 3.20 -6.08
C ALA A 233 -13.96 3.51 -7.03
N VAL A 234 -13.49 4.76 -7.00
CA VAL A 234 -12.18 5.16 -7.53
C VAL A 234 -11.17 4.98 -6.43
N ILE A 235 -10.00 4.45 -6.76
CA ILE A 235 -8.89 4.23 -5.85
C ILE A 235 -7.60 4.81 -6.42
N ALA A 236 -6.73 5.31 -5.54
CA ALA A 236 -5.44 5.85 -5.91
C ALA A 236 -4.41 5.61 -4.83
N ASN A 237 -3.15 5.37 -5.23
CA ASN A 237 -1.98 5.32 -4.36
C ASN A 237 -0.86 6.20 -4.89
N TYR A 238 -0.12 6.78 -3.96
CA TYR A 238 1.11 7.51 -4.21
C TYR A 238 2.11 7.19 -3.09
N ASP A 239 3.25 6.58 -3.43
CA ASP A 239 4.31 6.32 -2.47
C ASP A 239 5.49 7.23 -2.76
N GLN A 240 5.85 8.05 -1.79
CA GLN A 240 6.95 9.00 -1.86
C GLN A 240 8.19 8.42 -1.18
N PRO A 241 9.27 8.09 -1.91
CA PRO A 241 10.58 7.83 -1.33
C PRO A 241 11.09 9.04 -0.55
N ILE A 242 11.55 8.82 0.69
CA ILE A 242 12.10 9.87 1.57
C ILE A 242 13.61 9.75 1.64
N THR A 243 14.14 8.54 1.81
CA THR A 243 15.60 8.31 1.85
C THR A 243 16.22 8.65 0.50
N LYS A 244 17.32 9.40 0.56
CA LYS A 244 18.18 9.68 -0.59
C LYS A 244 19.43 8.81 -0.52
N HIS A 245 19.53 7.90 -1.45
CA HIS A 245 20.72 7.07 -1.63
C HIS A 245 21.78 7.82 -2.45
N ARG A 246 23.01 7.30 -2.43
CA ARG A 246 24.13 7.89 -3.18
C ARG A 246 23.87 7.93 -4.68
N SER A 247 23.27 6.88 -5.24
CA SER A 247 22.77 6.81 -6.62
C SER A 247 21.67 5.76 -6.70
N GLY A 248 20.99 5.65 -7.85
CA GLY A 248 19.93 4.66 -8.04
C GLY A 248 18.71 4.92 -7.16
N ASN A 249 18.39 6.19 -6.89
CA ASN A 249 17.24 6.54 -6.06
C ASN A 249 15.94 6.00 -6.69
N PRO A 250 15.06 5.36 -5.90
CA PRO A 250 13.78 4.92 -6.40
C PRO A 250 12.90 6.09 -6.83
N SER A 251 12.11 5.87 -7.85
CA SER A 251 11.08 6.79 -8.30
C SER A 251 9.82 6.63 -7.42
N PRO A 252 9.00 7.68 -7.29
CA PRO A 252 7.70 7.54 -6.65
C PRO A 252 6.83 6.51 -7.35
N ASN A 253 6.09 5.71 -6.57
CA ASN A 253 5.05 4.83 -7.08
C ASN A 253 3.75 5.61 -7.24
N VAL A 254 3.13 5.51 -8.41
CA VAL A 254 1.87 6.18 -8.71
C VAL A 254 0.93 5.16 -9.33
N SER A 255 -0.26 5.03 -8.80
CA SER A 255 -1.31 4.20 -9.40
C SER A 255 -2.69 4.75 -9.12
N PHE A 256 -3.60 4.48 -10.03
CA PHE A 256 -5.02 4.79 -9.87
C PHE A 256 -5.90 3.81 -10.65
N GLY A 257 -7.12 3.61 -10.18
CA GLY A 257 -8.00 2.63 -10.79
C GLY A 257 -9.42 2.63 -10.24
N LEU A 258 -10.11 1.57 -10.58
CA LEU A 258 -11.47 1.30 -10.16
C LEU A 258 -11.50 0.06 -9.27
N GLU A 259 -12.31 0.11 -8.24
CA GLU A 259 -12.63 -1.00 -7.36
C GLU A 259 -14.11 -1.34 -7.50
N MET A 260 -14.39 -2.64 -7.66
CA MET A 260 -15.73 -3.20 -7.58
C MET A 260 -15.75 -4.22 -6.43
N SER A 261 -16.62 -4.02 -5.44
CA SER A 261 -16.68 -4.87 -4.25
C SER A 261 -18.09 -5.38 -4.00
N THR A 262 -18.17 -6.63 -3.55
CA THR A 262 -19.36 -7.30 -3.03
C THR A 262 -19.09 -7.72 -1.59
N SER A 263 -20.04 -8.39 -0.94
CA SER A 263 -19.88 -8.85 0.45
C SER A 263 -18.67 -9.77 0.68
N GLY A 264 -18.23 -10.51 -0.32
CA GLY A 264 -17.15 -11.50 -0.18
C GLY A 264 -16.03 -11.37 -1.22
N HIS A 265 -16.14 -10.47 -2.20
CA HIS A 265 -15.13 -10.29 -3.26
C HIS A 265 -14.82 -8.82 -3.46
N ALA A 266 -13.58 -8.51 -3.77
CA ALA A 266 -13.18 -7.22 -4.30
C ALA A 266 -12.33 -7.43 -5.57
N PHE A 267 -12.62 -6.63 -6.59
CA PHE A 267 -11.91 -6.59 -7.86
C PHE A 267 -11.36 -5.18 -8.03
N GLN A 268 -10.07 -5.06 -8.31
CA GLN A 268 -9.43 -3.77 -8.57
C GLN A 268 -8.77 -3.83 -9.94
N PHE A 269 -9.08 -2.88 -10.81
CA PHE A 269 -8.40 -2.65 -12.10
C PHE A 269 -7.73 -1.30 -12.06
N PHE A 270 -6.48 -1.23 -12.40
CA PHE A 270 -5.71 -0.01 -12.26
C PHE A 270 -4.57 0.08 -13.27
N ILE A 271 -4.01 1.26 -13.37
CA ILE A 271 -2.75 1.54 -14.02
C ILE A 271 -1.75 2.04 -12.98
N GLY A 272 -0.47 1.70 -13.14
CA GLY A 272 0.60 2.12 -12.24
C GLY A 272 1.96 2.02 -12.89
N ASN A 273 2.98 2.66 -12.32
CA ASN A 273 4.35 2.68 -12.84
C ASN A 273 5.28 1.66 -12.15
N TYR A 274 4.75 0.64 -11.47
CA TYR A 274 5.52 -0.36 -10.72
C TYR A 274 4.91 -1.75 -10.85
N SER A 275 5.73 -2.81 -10.74
CA SER A 275 5.31 -4.18 -11.11
C SER A 275 5.70 -5.26 -10.10
N ALA A 276 6.40 -4.92 -9.01
CA ALA A 276 6.98 -5.96 -8.16
C ALA A 276 5.96 -6.67 -7.26
N ILE A 277 4.82 -6.05 -6.96
CA ILE A 277 3.69 -6.56 -6.14
C ILE A 277 4.04 -6.73 -4.64
N ILE A 278 5.30 -6.66 -4.25
CA ILE A 278 5.72 -6.69 -2.85
C ILE A 278 6.23 -5.32 -2.43
N PRO A 279 5.87 -4.85 -1.22
CA PRO A 279 6.16 -3.46 -0.81
C PRO A 279 7.66 -3.19 -0.73
N GLU A 280 8.49 -4.14 -0.30
CA GLU A 280 9.94 -3.99 -0.23
C GLU A 280 10.54 -3.65 -1.59
N ARG A 281 10.09 -4.34 -2.64
CA ARG A 281 10.62 -4.12 -3.99
C ARG A 281 10.03 -2.91 -4.66
N ASN A 282 8.74 -2.64 -4.46
CA ASN A 282 8.09 -1.47 -5.05
C ASN A 282 8.67 -0.18 -4.47
N ASN A 283 8.94 -0.12 -3.17
CA ASN A 283 9.48 1.08 -2.53
C ASN A 283 10.99 1.26 -2.76
N TYR A 284 11.74 0.17 -2.88
CA TYR A 284 13.20 0.24 -2.94
C TYR A 284 13.76 0.15 -4.36
N PHE A 285 13.12 -0.62 -5.28
CA PHE A 285 13.67 -0.92 -6.60
C PHE A 285 12.87 -0.35 -7.77
N ASN A 286 11.83 0.44 -7.54
CA ASN A 286 11.11 1.06 -8.65
C ASN A 286 11.89 2.25 -9.22
N HIS A 287 12.32 2.15 -10.47
CA HIS A 287 13.00 3.23 -11.20
C HIS A 287 12.16 3.80 -12.36
N ASN A 288 10.92 3.36 -12.53
CA ASN A 288 10.04 3.87 -13.56
C ASN A 288 9.62 5.31 -13.23
N ASN A 289 9.87 6.21 -14.18
CA ASN A 289 9.52 7.63 -14.02
C ASN A 289 8.00 7.83 -14.13
N PRO A 290 7.32 8.34 -13.09
CA PRO A 290 5.88 8.56 -13.12
C PRO A 290 5.43 9.61 -14.15
N ALA A 291 6.33 10.45 -14.66
CA ALA A 291 6.03 11.39 -15.73
C ALA A 291 6.09 10.75 -17.14
N ASN A 292 6.55 9.51 -17.27
CA ASN A 292 6.66 8.81 -18.53
C ASN A 292 5.57 7.74 -18.67
N ILE A 293 4.53 8.05 -19.45
CA ILE A 293 3.39 7.15 -19.65
C ILE A 293 3.78 5.77 -20.21
N SER A 294 4.87 5.68 -20.99
CA SER A 294 5.32 4.41 -21.55
C SER A 294 5.83 3.42 -20.49
N GLN A 295 6.11 3.89 -19.28
CA GLN A 295 6.55 3.07 -18.13
C GLN A 295 5.39 2.63 -17.22
N TYR A 296 4.16 2.97 -17.58
CA TYR A 296 2.98 2.48 -16.89
C TYR A 296 2.60 1.08 -17.40
N LEU A 297 1.92 0.37 -16.55
CA LEU A 297 1.38 -0.96 -16.81
C LEU A 297 -0.07 -1.04 -16.35
N ILE A 298 -0.78 -2.02 -16.86
CA ILE A 298 -2.11 -2.40 -16.39
C ILE A 298 -1.95 -3.48 -15.33
N GLY A 299 -2.79 -3.43 -14.31
CA GLY A 299 -2.84 -4.45 -13.27
C GLY A 299 -4.26 -4.70 -12.79
N PHE A 300 -4.43 -5.86 -12.17
CA PHE A 300 -5.65 -6.16 -11.43
C PHE A 300 -5.36 -6.93 -10.15
N ASN A 301 -6.25 -6.79 -9.18
CA ASN A 301 -6.29 -7.58 -7.95
C ASN A 301 -7.67 -8.23 -7.84
N ILE A 302 -7.70 -9.46 -7.36
CA ILE A 302 -8.90 -10.19 -6.98
C ILE A 302 -8.70 -10.66 -5.54
N THR A 303 -9.60 -10.28 -4.65
CA THR A 303 -9.60 -10.76 -3.28
C THR A 303 -10.92 -11.46 -2.96
N ARG A 304 -10.85 -12.52 -2.19
CA ARG A 304 -12.01 -13.23 -1.70
C ARG A 304 -11.87 -13.55 -0.22
N LEU A 305 -12.94 -13.25 0.53
CA LEU A 305 -13.05 -13.47 1.97
C LEU A 305 -14.06 -14.57 2.27
N TRP A 306 -13.73 -15.42 3.23
CA TRP A 306 -14.63 -16.37 3.86
C TRP A 306 -14.57 -16.20 5.38
N ASN A 307 -15.72 -16.16 6.02
CA ASN A 307 -15.83 -16.16 7.48
C ASN A 307 -16.56 -17.44 7.91
N TYR A 308 -15.96 -18.17 8.85
CA TYR A 308 -16.49 -19.41 9.42
C TYR A 308 -16.92 -19.23 10.86
#